data_98ea08f791b0ccd49748e27e6d74c054
#
_entry.id   98ea08f791b0ccd49748e27e6d74c054
#
_cell.length_a   1.000
_cell.length_b   1.000
_cell.length_c   1.000
_cell.angle_alpha   90.00
_cell.angle_beta   90.00
_cell.angle_gamma   90.00
#
_symmetry.space_group_name_H-M   'P 1'
#
loop_
_entity.id
_entity.type
_entity.pdbx_description
1 polymer ?
#
loop_
_entity_poly.entity_id
_entity_poly.type
_entity_poly.pdbx_seq_one_letter_code
_entity_poly.pdbx_strand_id
1 'polypeptide(L)'
;MSINHLEFYPIMGEALNGNNTISLDMSTNNLGLKEIDLLDTQAFERYVTGLLAQNKKGYGIGGYLEIRNIYQRSSVFEDSSPSKFRNIHLGIDIWSAAGTAVHCPVDGVLHSFQDNKGFGNYGPTVILMHSFHEEKIFSLYGHL
;
A
#
# COMPACT_ATOMS: atom_id res chain seq x y z
N MET A 1 -17.96 -17.07 7.41
CA MET A 1 -17.84 -16.08 8.52
C MET A 1 -18.45 -14.75 8.10
N SER A 2 -19.36 -14.17 8.88
CA SER A 2 -19.92 -12.83 8.59
C SER A 2 -19.19 -11.81 9.48
N ILE A 3 -18.44 -10.89 8.85
CA ILE A 3 -17.80 -9.75 9.54
C ILE A 3 -18.72 -8.52 9.55
N ASN A 4 -19.97 -8.67 9.14
CA ASN A 4 -20.93 -7.58 8.92
C ASN A 4 -21.37 -6.84 10.19
N HIS A 5 -20.97 -7.32 11.37
CA HIS A 5 -21.30 -6.71 12.66
C HIS A 5 -20.09 -6.02 13.32
N LEU A 6 -18.92 -6.01 12.65
CA LEU A 6 -17.76 -5.33 13.18
C LEU A 6 -17.81 -3.85 12.85
N GLU A 7 -17.62 -3.03 13.85
CA GLU A 7 -17.35 -1.61 13.67
C GLU A 7 -15.84 -1.44 13.39
N PHE A 8 -15.51 -0.81 12.26
CA PHE A 8 -14.13 -0.56 11.88
C PHE A 8 -13.77 0.89 12.17
N TYR A 9 -12.66 1.09 12.88
CA TYR A 9 -12.07 2.42 13.01
C TYR A 9 -11.40 2.81 11.68
N PRO A 10 -11.49 4.06 11.24
CA PRO A 10 -10.83 4.51 10.01
C PRO A 10 -9.31 4.39 10.10
N ILE A 11 -8.71 3.67 9.16
CA ILE A 11 -7.26 3.38 9.18
C ILE A 11 -6.39 4.66 9.14
N MET A 12 -6.90 5.76 8.58
CA MET A 12 -6.21 7.06 8.54
C MET A 12 -6.76 8.04 9.59
N GLY A 13 -7.51 7.56 10.61
CA GLY A 13 -8.13 8.40 11.63
C GLY A 13 -9.38 9.15 11.15
N GLU A 14 -9.64 9.16 9.86
CA GLU A 14 -10.82 9.73 9.22
C GLU A 14 -11.34 8.83 8.09
N ALA A 15 -12.62 8.94 7.78
CA ALA A 15 -13.21 8.19 6.68
C ALA A 15 -12.66 8.63 5.33
N LEU A 16 -12.08 7.69 4.59
CA LEU A 16 -11.60 7.91 3.21
C LEU A 16 -12.80 7.91 2.25
N ASN A 17 -12.93 8.98 1.48
CA ASN A 17 -14.04 9.16 0.53
C ASN A 17 -13.63 10.12 -0.60
N GLY A 18 -14.50 10.31 -1.59
CA GLY A 18 -14.22 11.17 -2.74
C GLY A 18 -13.91 12.64 -2.42
N ASN A 19 -14.15 13.12 -1.19
CA ASN A 19 -13.78 14.49 -0.80
C ASN A 19 -12.31 14.62 -0.43
N ASN A 20 -11.69 13.56 0.15
CA ASN A 20 -10.31 13.59 0.63
C ASN A 20 -9.37 12.61 -0.10
N THR A 21 -9.88 11.79 -1.03
CA THR A 21 -9.09 10.81 -1.78
C THR A 21 -9.11 11.02 -3.29
N ILE A 22 -8.05 10.56 -3.97
CA ILE A 22 -8.04 10.26 -5.41
C ILE A 22 -7.65 8.79 -5.63
N SER A 23 -8.13 8.20 -6.72
CA SER A 23 -7.60 6.92 -7.19
C SER A 23 -6.27 7.14 -7.89
N LEU A 24 -5.26 6.36 -7.49
CA LEU A 24 -3.95 6.33 -8.13
C LEU A 24 -3.85 5.06 -8.97
N ASP A 25 -3.78 5.21 -10.28
CA ASP A 25 -3.51 4.10 -11.20
C ASP A 25 -1.99 3.84 -11.23
N MET A 26 -1.54 2.75 -10.62
CA MET A 26 -0.15 2.28 -10.64
C MET A 26 0.05 1.12 -11.63
N SER A 27 -0.96 0.85 -12.48
CA SER A 27 -0.94 -0.24 -13.44
C SER A 27 0.01 0.01 -14.62
N THR A 28 0.23 -1.05 -15.37
CA THR A 28 0.99 -1.02 -16.64
C THR A 28 0.35 -0.12 -17.71
N ASN A 29 -0.92 0.26 -17.54
CA ASN A 29 -1.67 1.10 -18.47
C ASN A 29 -1.46 2.59 -18.22
N ASN A 30 -0.95 2.97 -17.05
CA ASN A 30 -0.71 4.37 -16.71
C ASN A 30 0.43 4.96 -17.55
N LEU A 31 0.08 5.81 -18.51
CA LEU A 31 1.05 6.47 -19.40
C LEU A 31 1.96 7.43 -18.64
N GLY A 32 1.46 8.09 -17.59
CA GLY A 32 2.26 9.01 -16.77
C GLY A 32 3.41 8.32 -16.04
N LEU A 33 3.24 7.06 -15.65
CA LEU A 33 4.32 6.27 -15.04
C LEU A 33 5.41 5.87 -16.04
N LYS A 34 5.11 5.82 -17.34
CA LYS A 34 6.08 5.49 -18.37
C LYS A 34 7.08 6.62 -18.62
N GLU A 35 6.70 7.85 -18.28
CA GLU A 35 7.55 9.05 -18.44
C GLU A 35 8.48 9.27 -17.23
N ILE A 36 8.38 8.43 -16.19
CA ILE A 36 9.13 8.58 -14.96
C ILE A 36 10.17 7.48 -14.86
N ASP A 37 11.39 7.85 -14.48
CA ASP A 37 12.36 6.86 -14.02
C ASP A 37 11.89 6.27 -12.68
N LEU A 38 11.29 5.11 -12.78
CA LEU A 38 10.81 4.39 -11.59
C LEU A 38 11.95 3.90 -10.68
N LEU A 39 13.22 3.93 -11.08
CA LEU A 39 14.39 3.69 -10.22
C LEU A 39 14.72 4.91 -9.36
N ASP A 40 14.32 6.11 -9.77
CA ASP A 40 14.44 7.32 -8.96
C ASP A 40 13.24 7.43 -8.01
N THR A 41 13.48 7.08 -6.74
CA THR A 41 12.46 7.17 -5.69
C THR A 41 11.92 8.60 -5.53
N GLN A 42 12.76 9.61 -5.70
CA GLN A 42 12.34 11.01 -5.58
C GLN A 42 11.46 11.44 -6.76
N ALA A 43 11.74 10.96 -7.98
CA ALA A 43 10.90 11.22 -9.14
C ALA A 43 9.50 10.62 -8.95
N PHE A 44 9.44 9.40 -8.43
CA PHE A 44 8.19 8.73 -8.12
C PHE A 44 7.41 9.45 -7.00
N GLU A 45 8.08 9.86 -5.92
CA GLU A 45 7.46 10.65 -4.85
C GLU A 45 6.90 11.97 -5.39
N ARG A 46 7.66 12.72 -6.19
CA ARG A 46 7.19 13.97 -6.82
C ARG A 46 5.95 13.74 -7.69
N TYR A 47 5.90 12.64 -8.42
CA TYR A 47 4.75 12.29 -9.24
C TYR A 47 3.49 12.10 -8.39
N VAL A 48 3.55 11.28 -7.35
CA VAL A 48 2.39 11.01 -6.50
C VAL A 48 1.95 12.27 -5.72
N THR A 49 2.90 12.97 -5.11
CA THR A 49 2.61 14.22 -4.36
C THR A 49 2.06 15.32 -5.26
N GLY A 50 2.55 15.38 -6.50
CA GLY A 50 2.03 16.29 -7.53
C GLY A 50 0.56 16.00 -7.86
N LEU A 51 0.19 14.73 -8.04
CA LEU A 51 -1.20 14.32 -8.29
C LEU A 51 -2.12 14.69 -7.11
N LEU A 52 -1.68 14.45 -5.87
CA LEU A 52 -2.44 14.82 -4.68
C LEU A 52 -2.65 16.33 -4.60
N ALA A 53 -1.60 17.11 -4.81
CA ALA A 53 -1.65 18.58 -4.76
C ALA A 53 -2.55 19.17 -5.85
N GLN A 54 -2.45 18.70 -7.10
CA GLN A 54 -3.30 19.14 -8.22
C GLN A 54 -4.78 18.90 -7.94
N ASN A 55 -5.11 17.80 -7.31
CA ASN A 55 -6.48 17.44 -6.97
C ASN A 55 -6.94 17.99 -5.60
N LYS A 56 -6.06 18.66 -4.84
CA LYS A 56 -6.31 19.15 -3.48
C LYS A 56 -6.83 18.05 -2.56
N LYS A 57 -6.19 16.87 -2.62
CA LYS A 57 -6.56 15.69 -1.82
C LYS A 57 -5.43 15.32 -0.86
N GLY A 58 -5.82 14.82 0.31
CA GLY A 58 -4.87 14.36 1.33
C GLY A 58 -4.37 12.95 1.09
N TYR A 59 -5.15 12.13 0.36
CA TYR A 59 -4.87 10.71 0.20
C TYR A 59 -4.96 10.24 -1.25
N GLY A 60 -4.04 9.37 -1.64
CA GLY A 60 -4.10 8.62 -2.87
C GLY A 60 -4.33 7.14 -2.58
N ILE A 61 -5.26 6.50 -3.29
CA ILE A 61 -5.58 5.08 -3.10
C ILE A 61 -5.13 4.29 -4.32
N GLY A 62 -4.19 3.35 -4.13
CA GLY A 62 -3.74 2.40 -5.14
C GLY A 62 -4.54 1.10 -5.13
N GLY A 63 -4.62 0.48 -6.30
CA GLY A 63 -5.53 -0.63 -6.54
C GLY A 63 -5.12 -2.00 -5.99
N TYR A 64 -6.10 -2.80 -5.61
CA TYR A 64 -6.00 -4.23 -5.34
C TYR A 64 -6.04 -5.02 -6.65
N LEU A 65 -5.27 -6.10 -6.76
CA LEU A 65 -5.10 -6.93 -7.98
C LEU A 65 -4.57 -6.17 -9.20
N GLU A 66 -3.91 -5.07 -8.98
CA GLU A 66 -3.35 -4.25 -10.04
C GLU A 66 -2.06 -4.86 -10.60
N ILE A 67 -1.95 -4.95 -11.93
CA ILE A 67 -0.75 -5.44 -12.60
C ILE A 67 0.24 -4.30 -12.75
N ARG A 68 1.42 -4.42 -12.13
CA ARG A 68 2.42 -3.36 -12.00
C ARG A 68 3.76 -3.74 -12.62
N ASN A 69 4.32 -2.86 -13.45
CA ASN A 69 5.70 -3.00 -13.94
C ASN A 69 6.75 -2.57 -12.91
N ILE A 70 6.37 -1.77 -11.92
CA ILE A 70 7.29 -1.28 -10.89
C ILE A 70 8.01 -2.43 -10.15
N TYR A 71 7.42 -3.61 -10.09
CA TYR A 71 8.02 -4.77 -9.45
C TYR A 71 9.22 -5.35 -10.19
N GLN A 72 9.34 -5.11 -11.50
CA GLN A 72 10.52 -5.53 -12.30
C GLN A 72 11.81 -4.80 -11.90
N ARG A 73 11.71 -3.78 -11.06
CA ARG A 73 12.83 -2.97 -10.57
C ARG A 73 13.62 -3.63 -9.44
N SER A 74 13.12 -4.70 -8.85
CA SER A 74 13.70 -5.32 -7.68
C SER A 74 13.73 -6.84 -7.81
N SER A 75 14.89 -7.42 -7.48
CA SER A 75 15.08 -8.88 -7.41
C SER A 75 14.19 -9.55 -6.35
N VAL A 76 13.62 -8.78 -5.41
CA VAL A 76 12.65 -9.29 -4.42
C VAL A 76 11.44 -9.95 -5.09
N PHE A 77 11.10 -9.53 -6.31
CA PHE A 77 9.94 -10.03 -7.05
C PHE A 77 10.28 -11.06 -8.13
N GLU A 78 11.56 -11.40 -8.29
CA GLU A 78 11.97 -12.49 -9.19
C GLU A 78 11.41 -13.83 -8.70
N ASP A 79 10.84 -14.59 -9.63
CA ASP A 79 10.44 -15.97 -9.37
C ASP A 79 11.63 -16.90 -9.72
N SER A 80 11.56 -18.15 -9.29
CA SER A 80 12.56 -19.20 -9.57
C SER A 80 12.86 -19.43 -11.06
N SER A 81 12.13 -18.76 -11.95
CA SER A 81 12.35 -18.72 -13.40
C SER A 81 12.74 -17.31 -13.83
N PRO A 82 13.91 -17.10 -14.50
CA PRO A 82 14.44 -15.76 -14.84
C PRO A 82 13.55 -14.87 -15.70
N SER A 83 12.46 -15.39 -16.23
CA SER A 83 11.49 -14.67 -17.08
C SER A 83 10.17 -14.36 -16.38
N LYS A 84 10.02 -14.71 -15.11
CA LYS A 84 8.76 -14.52 -14.37
C LYS A 84 8.97 -13.61 -13.17
N PHE A 85 8.22 -12.55 -13.12
CA PHE A 85 8.13 -11.64 -11.99
C PHE A 85 6.73 -11.73 -11.38
N ARG A 86 6.69 -11.65 -10.06
CA ARG A 86 5.43 -11.39 -9.36
C ARG A 86 5.06 -9.94 -9.62
N ASN A 87 3.98 -9.69 -10.33
CA ASN A 87 3.59 -8.37 -10.82
C ASN A 87 2.17 -7.95 -10.42
N ILE A 88 1.49 -8.77 -9.61
CA ILE A 88 0.14 -8.46 -9.13
C ILE A 88 0.25 -7.93 -7.70
N HIS A 89 -0.26 -6.72 -7.48
CA HIS A 89 -0.37 -6.11 -6.17
C HIS A 89 -1.56 -6.67 -5.41
N LEU A 90 -1.32 -7.31 -4.26
CA LEU A 90 -2.35 -7.94 -3.44
C LEU A 90 -2.78 -7.10 -2.24
N GLY A 91 -2.19 -5.93 -2.06
CA GLY A 91 -2.54 -4.97 -1.02
C GLY A 91 -3.39 -3.82 -1.54
N ILE A 92 -3.68 -2.89 -0.65
CA ILE A 92 -4.19 -1.56 -0.97
C ILE A 92 -3.13 -0.57 -0.53
N ASP A 93 -2.71 0.31 -1.42
CA ASP A 93 -1.81 1.41 -1.07
C ASP A 93 -2.62 2.63 -0.64
N ILE A 94 -2.20 3.25 0.46
CA ILE A 94 -2.71 4.55 0.88
C ILE A 94 -1.51 5.50 0.94
N TRP A 95 -1.50 6.47 0.04
CA TRP A 95 -0.47 7.49 -0.05
C TRP A 95 -0.90 8.72 0.70
N SER A 96 -0.03 9.22 1.57
CA SER A 96 -0.26 10.42 2.37
C SER A 96 1.05 11.11 2.72
N ALA A 97 0.98 12.27 3.34
CA ALA A 97 2.15 12.98 3.84
C ALA A 97 2.91 12.15 4.89
N ALA A 98 4.25 12.24 4.89
CA ALA A 98 5.05 11.61 5.93
C ALA A 98 4.64 12.10 7.33
N GLY A 99 4.60 11.17 8.28
CA GLY A 99 4.13 11.43 9.65
C GLY A 99 2.63 11.31 9.85
N THR A 100 1.86 11.00 8.80
CA THR A 100 0.44 10.68 8.96
C THR A 100 0.26 9.40 9.78
N ALA A 101 -0.58 9.47 10.81
CA ALA A 101 -0.83 8.31 11.68
C ALA A 101 -1.61 7.22 10.95
N VAL A 102 -1.20 5.97 11.16
CA VAL A 102 -1.91 4.77 10.70
C VAL A 102 -2.54 4.08 11.91
N HIS A 103 -3.82 3.79 11.84
CA HIS A 103 -4.59 3.20 12.92
C HIS A 103 -4.96 1.76 12.63
N CYS A 104 -5.04 0.96 13.68
CA CYS A 104 -5.59 -0.38 13.61
C CYS A 104 -7.11 -0.30 13.46
N PRO A 105 -7.72 -0.89 12.42
CA PRO A 105 -9.16 -0.74 12.18
C PRO A 105 -10.04 -1.55 13.11
N VAL A 106 -9.50 -2.60 13.74
CA VAL A 106 -10.18 -3.42 14.74
C VAL A 106 -9.20 -3.86 15.82
N ASP A 107 -9.68 -4.25 16.98
CA ASP A 107 -8.84 -4.75 18.07
C ASP A 107 -7.91 -5.88 17.60
N GLY A 108 -6.66 -5.81 18.00
CA GLY A 108 -5.65 -6.78 17.66
C GLY A 108 -4.45 -6.72 18.60
N VAL A 109 -3.60 -7.73 18.50
CA VAL A 109 -2.34 -7.79 19.22
C VAL A 109 -1.17 -7.76 18.26
N LEU A 110 -0.08 -7.14 18.67
CA LEU A 110 1.15 -7.14 17.88
C LEU A 110 1.64 -8.59 17.74
N HIS A 111 1.68 -9.07 16.48
CA HIS A 111 2.21 -10.39 16.17
C HIS A 111 3.72 -10.32 15.92
N SER A 112 4.15 -9.42 15.06
CA SER A 112 5.55 -9.22 14.72
C SER A 112 5.79 -7.87 14.07
N PHE A 113 7.04 -7.43 14.06
CA PHE A 113 7.48 -6.23 13.35
C PHE A 113 8.92 -6.40 12.90
N GLN A 114 9.27 -5.72 11.82
CA GLN A 114 10.63 -5.71 11.27
C GLN A 114 10.83 -4.52 10.34
N ASP A 115 12.06 -4.00 10.29
CA ASP A 115 12.51 -3.09 9.24
C ASP A 115 13.10 -3.94 8.09
N ASN A 116 12.29 -4.17 7.05
CA ASN A 116 12.66 -4.96 5.88
C ASN A 116 13.40 -4.08 4.88
N LYS A 117 14.70 -3.91 5.09
CA LYS A 117 15.56 -3.09 4.26
C LYS A 117 15.72 -3.64 2.84
N GLY A 118 16.02 -2.73 1.93
CA GLY A 118 16.29 -3.05 0.53
C GLY A 118 15.28 -2.45 -0.43
N PHE A 119 15.74 -2.15 -1.62
CA PHE A 119 14.90 -1.54 -2.66
C PHE A 119 13.77 -2.49 -3.08
N GLY A 120 12.54 -1.99 -3.07
CA GLY A 120 11.34 -2.76 -3.39
C GLY A 120 10.84 -3.67 -2.27
N ASN A 121 11.47 -3.66 -1.09
CA ASN A 121 10.98 -4.38 0.07
C ASN A 121 9.98 -3.52 0.88
N TYR A 122 9.33 -4.12 1.88
CA TYR A 122 8.26 -3.48 2.68
C TYR A 122 8.74 -2.36 3.61
N GLY A 123 10.07 -2.19 3.83
CA GLY A 123 10.57 -1.23 4.82
C GLY A 123 10.09 -1.55 6.24
N PRO A 124 9.88 -0.53 7.07
CA PRO A 124 9.28 -0.71 8.38
C PRO A 124 7.90 -1.34 8.26
N THR A 125 7.70 -2.47 8.94
CA THR A 125 6.52 -3.32 8.77
C THR A 125 6.02 -3.79 10.14
N VAL A 126 4.71 -3.75 10.33
CA VAL A 126 4.02 -4.30 11.49
C VAL A 126 2.98 -5.30 11.03
N ILE A 127 2.89 -6.44 11.73
CA ILE A 127 1.82 -7.42 11.55
C ILE A 127 1.02 -7.50 12.85
N LEU A 128 -0.28 -7.32 12.75
CA LEU A 128 -1.23 -7.49 13.83
C LEU A 128 -2.03 -8.76 13.65
N MET A 129 -2.33 -9.44 14.76
CA MET A 129 -3.21 -10.58 14.80
C MET A 129 -4.54 -10.16 15.43
N HIS A 130 -5.61 -10.44 14.72
CA HIS A 130 -6.99 -10.21 15.14
C HIS A 130 -7.68 -11.55 15.43
N SER A 131 -8.46 -11.62 16.49
CA SER A 131 -9.20 -12.84 16.87
C SER A 131 -10.70 -12.61 16.67
N PHE A 132 -11.30 -13.40 15.80
CA PHE A 132 -12.73 -13.37 15.52
C PHE A 132 -13.32 -14.75 15.81
N HIS A 133 -13.91 -14.92 16.97
CA HIS A 133 -14.34 -16.23 17.47
C HIS A 133 -13.16 -17.21 17.52
N GLU A 134 -13.22 -18.29 16.76
CA GLU A 134 -12.16 -19.31 16.67
C GLU A 134 -11.14 -19.05 15.54
N GLU A 135 -11.37 -18.02 14.71
CA GLU A 135 -10.50 -17.69 13.58
C GLU A 135 -9.50 -16.59 13.94
N LYS A 136 -8.32 -16.69 13.36
CA LYS A 136 -7.28 -15.65 13.43
C LYS A 136 -7.06 -15.06 12.06
N ILE A 137 -7.09 -13.72 12.00
CA ILE A 137 -6.81 -12.96 10.80
C ILE A 137 -5.58 -12.08 11.07
N PHE A 138 -4.73 -11.92 10.08
CA PHE A 138 -3.54 -11.10 10.19
C PHE A 138 -3.64 -9.93 9.22
N SER A 139 -3.34 -8.72 9.71
CA SER A 139 -3.17 -7.54 8.90
C SER A 139 -1.70 -7.13 8.86
N LEU A 140 -1.20 -6.79 7.67
CA LEU A 140 0.16 -6.32 7.47
C LEU A 140 0.12 -4.84 7.07
N TYR A 141 0.93 -4.04 7.73
CA TYR A 141 1.16 -2.63 7.45
C TYR A 141 2.63 -2.47 7.07
N GLY A 142 2.90 -2.13 5.83
CA GLY A 142 4.25 -1.90 5.32
C GLY A 142 4.48 -0.45 4.96
N HIS A 143 5.74 -0.10 4.71
CA HIS A 143 6.18 1.25 4.33
C HIS A 143 5.82 2.33 5.37
N LEU A 144 5.86 1.96 6.68
CA LEU A 144 5.57 2.84 7.81
C LEU A 144 6.72 3.82 8.10
#